data_55698a9b67b04954836c55f2d390d174
#
_entry.id   55698a9b67b04954836c55f2d390d174
#
_cell.length_a   1.000
_cell.length_b   1.000
_cell.length_c   1.000
_cell.angle_alpha   90.00
_cell.angle_beta   90.00
_cell.angle_gamma   90.00
#
_symmetry.space_group_name_H-M   'P 1'
#
loop_
_entity.id
_entity.type
_entity.pdbx_description
1 polymer ?
#
loop_
_entity_poly.entity_id
_entity_poly.type
_entity_poly.pdbx_seq_one_letter_code
_entity_poly.pdbx_strand_id
1 'polypeptide(L)'
;MMAGLQVAKRDLRRRMRDALQQIPADSIANQSRIATNQLLSLQEYRDAKRIGVYLSMSAGELSTTAIVQDALANGKEVFVPYIHNLELSSQPKTSVMDMLLLESMDEFRSLEPDKWGIPSLSRASVLNKTNCFGGKGVSPQPEDSTQGPYGLDLIVMPGMAFDEGFRRLGHGKGYYDHFLTRYSKGPESTTTAPKLPLLVALALKEQVLAPTEKIPVADHDWLVDVLMVGDDRCLVRQR
;
A
#
# COMPACT_ATOMS: atom_id res chain seq x y z
N MET A 1 11.68 -7.05 25.58
CA MET A 1 11.28 -5.87 24.78
C MET A 1 10.33 -6.21 23.62
N MET A 2 10.62 -7.16 22.74
CA MET A 2 9.75 -7.48 21.59
C MET A 2 8.32 -7.94 21.96
N ALA A 3 8.14 -8.73 22.99
CA ALA A 3 6.82 -9.21 23.40
C ALA A 3 5.86 -8.06 23.79
N GLY A 4 6.35 -7.05 24.50
CA GLY A 4 5.55 -5.88 24.88
C GLY A 4 5.12 -5.03 23.68
N LEU A 5 6.01 -4.87 22.67
CA LEU A 5 5.71 -4.17 21.43
C LEU A 5 4.56 -4.84 20.65
N GLN A 6 4.60 -6.17 20.54
CA GLN A 6 3.54 -6.93 19.84
C GLN A 6 2.19 -6.86 20.57
N VAL A 7 2.21 -6.88 21.89
CA VAL A 7 0.99 -6.70 22.70
C VAL A 7 0.41 -5.31 22.47
N ALA A 8 1.22 -4.26 22.58
CA ALA A 8 0.78 -2.88 22.35
C ALA A 8 0.21 -2.68 20.94
N LYS A 9 0.88 -3.19 19.89
CA LYS A 9 0.37 -3.14 18.50
C LYS A 9 -0.96 -3.90 18.37
N ARG A 10 -1.10 -5.06 19.02
CA ARG A 10 -2.34 -5.86 18.98
C ARG A 10 -3.51 -5.12 19.65
N ASP A 11 -3.28 -4.52 20.80
CA ASP A 11 -4.33 -3.82 21.55
C ASP A 11 -4.75 -2.54 20.81
N LEU A 12 -3.80 -1.82 20.20
CA LEU A 12 -4.10 -0.67 19.36
C LEU A 12 -4.93 -1.10 18.12
N ARG A 13 -4.59 -2.21 17.45
CA ARG A 13 -5.40 -2.72 16.33
C ARG A 13 -6.83 -3.06 16.74
N ARG A 14 -7.03 -3.63 17.92
CA ARG A 14 -8.38 -3.93 18.43
C ARG A 14 -9.16 -2.64 18.59
N ARG A 15 -8.62 -1.65 19.31
CA ARG A 15 -9.24 -0.33 19.52
C ARG A 15 -9.60 0.34 18.18
N MET A 16 -8.68 0.34 17.23
CA MET A 16 -8.91 0.95 15.92
C MET A 16 -9.98 0.22 15.12
N ARG A 17 -9.99 -1.11 15.14
CA ARG A 17 -11.04 -1.89 14.47
C ARG A 17 -12.41 -1.54 14.99
N ASP A 18 -12.58 -1.46 16.30
CA ASP A 18 -13.86 -1.14 16.94
C ASP A 18 -14.31 0.28 16.56
N ALA A 19 -13.39 1.25 16.50
CA ALA A 19 -13.68 2.62 16.08
C ALA A 19 -14.05 2.72 14.59
N LEU A 20 -13.31 2.06 13.71
CA LEU A 20 -13.51 2.11 12.27
C LEU A 20 -14.84 1.47 11.82
N GLN A 21 -15.31 0.45 12.53
CA GLN A 21 -16.61 -0.19 12.27
C GLN A 21 -17.81 0.71 12.55
N GLN A 22 -17.64 1.77 13.33
CA GLN A 22 -18.72 2.71 13.68
C GLN A 22 -18.83 3.89 12.70
N ILE A 23 -17.93 4.00 11.71
CA ILE A 23 -17.93 5.14 10.80
C ILE A 23 -19.02 4.93 9.74
N PRO A 24 -19.95 5.89 9.58
CA PRO A 24 -20.96 5.81 8.54
C PRO A 24 -20.37 5.81 7.13
N ALA A 25 -20.99 5.08 6.21
CA ALA A 25 -20.51 4.93 4.84
C ALA A 25 -20.44 6.28 4.08
N ASP A 26 -21.39 7.18 4.32
CA ASP A 26 -21.38 8.54 3.75
C ASP A 26 -20.21 9.38 4.26
N SER A 27 -19.83 9.23 5.54
CA SER A 27 -18.62 9.84 6.10
C SER A 27 -17.37 9.31 5.41
N ILE A 28 -17.25 7.99 5.22
CA ILE A 28 -16.13 7.38 4.50
C ILE A 28 -16.08 7.91 3.06
N ALA A 29 -17.22 7.97 2.37
CA ALA A 29 -17.28 8.47 0.99
C ALA A 29 -16.83 9.93 0.87
N ASN A 30 -17.28 10.80 1.78
CA ASN A 30 -16.85 12.20 1.80
C ASN A 30 -15.36 12.34 2.11
N GLN A 31 -14.87 11.63 3.10
CA GLN A 31 -13.45 11.63 3.47
C GLN A 31 -12.57 11.08 2.33
N SER A 32 -13.04 10.04 1.62
CA SER A 32 -12.36 9.49 0.44
C SER A 32 -12.23 10.53 -0.67
N ARG A 33 -13.29 11.30 -0.93
CA ARG A 33 -13.28 12.39 -1.91
C ARG A 33 -12.27 13.48 -1.55
N ILE A 34 -12.22 13.89 -0.27
CA ILE A 34 -11.27 14.90 0.22
C ILE A 34 -9.82 14.41 0.03
N ALA A 35 -9.49 13.24 0.56
CA ALA A 35 -8.13 12.71 0.48
C ALA A 35 -7.70 12.43 -0.98
N THR A 36 -8.62 11.96 -1.84
CA THR A 36 -8.36 11.80 -3.26
C THR A 36 -8.01 13.14 -3.91
N ASN A 37 -8.80 14.20 -3.69
CA ASN A 37 -8.53 15.52 -4.27
C ASN A 37 -7.17 16.08 -3.83
N GLN A 38 -6.77 15.86 -2.58
CA GLN A 38 -5.44 16.24 -2.09
C GLN A 38 -4.35 15.48 -2.86
N LEU A 39 -4.50 14.16 -3.04
CA LEU A 39 -3.52 13.36 -3.77
C LEU A 39 -3.40 13.80 -5.23
N LEU A 40 -4.54 14.00 -5.93
CA LEU A 40 -4.55 14.44 -7.33
C LEU A 40 -3.95 15.85 -7.51
N SER A 41 -3.93 16.66 -6.44
CA SER A 41 -3.33 17.99 -6.43
C SER A 41 -1.83 17.98 -6.16
N LEU A 42 -1.28 16.88 -5.64
CA LEU A 42 0.13 16.74 -5.31
C LEU A 42 0.98 16.70 -6.59
N GLN A 43 2.03 17.53 -6.65
CA GLN A 43 2.87 17.61 -7.86
C GLN A 43 3.57 16.27 -8.15
N GLU A 44 4.06 15.59 -7.12
CA GLU A 44 4.70 14.29 -7.22
C GLU A 44 3.74 13.21 -7.78
N TYR A 45 2.43 13.28 -7.48
CA TYR A 45 1.44 12.40 -8.10
C TYR A 45 1.23 12.74 -9.58
N ARG A 46 1.17 14.03 -9.93
CA ARG A 46 1.00 14.47 -11.31
C ARG A 46 2.18 14.04 -12.20
N ASP A 47 3.39 14.14 -11.68
CA ASP A 47 4.62 13.80 -12.40
C ASP A 47 4.89 12.29 -12.43
N ALA A 48 4.33 11.53 -11.48
CA ALA A 48 4.48 10.09 -11.40
C ALA A 48 3.93 9.39 -12.64
N LYS A 49 4.70 8.45 -13.17
CA LYS A 49 4.31 7.58 -14.29
C LYS A 49 3.91 6.19 -13.81
N ARG A 50 4.56 5.71 -12.78
CA ARG A 50 4.38 4.36 -12.22
C ARG A 50 4.01 4.44 -10.75
N ILE A 51 2.78 4.08 -10.42
CA ILE A 51 2.25 4.21 -9.07
C ILE A 51 1.77 2.88 -8.51
N GLY A 52 2.06 2.63 -7.23
CA GLY A 52 1.45 1.56 -6.46
C GLY A 52 0.21 2.07 -5.73
N VAL A 53 -0.92 1.37 -5.85
CA VAL A 53 -2.15 1.76 -5.16
C VAL A 53 -2.78 0.54 -4.49
N TYR A 54 -3.07 0.63 -3.18
CA TYR A 54 -3.84 -0.41 -2.52
C TYR A 54 -5.29 -0.42 -3.02
N LEU A 55 -5.90 -1.60 -3.04
CA LEU A 55 -7.33 -1.73 -3.31
C LEU A 55 -8.06 -1.78 -1.98
N SER A 56 -8.99 -0.84 -1.79
CA SER A 56 -9.64 -0.63 -0.51
C SER A 56 -10.63 -1.75 -0.15
N MET A 57 -10.71 -2.04 1.15
CA MET A 57 -11.79 -2.85 1.71
C MET A 57 -13.14 -2.15 1.53
N SER A 58 -14.21 -2.92 1.60
CA SER A 58 -15.59 -2.40 1.48
C SER A 58 -16.02 -1.50 2.65
N ALA A 59 -15.33 -1.54 3.79
CA ALA A 59 -15.66 -0.75 4.97
C ALA A 59 -14.41 -0.42 5.81
N GLY A 60 -14.45 0.69 6.55
CA GLY A 60 -13.42 1.09 7.49
C GLY A 60 -12.12 1.60 6.86
N GLU A 61 -12.11 1.89 5.58
CA GLU A 61 -10.95 2.35 4.81
C GLU A 61 -11.36 3.37 3.76
N LEU A 62 -10.45 4.30 3.41
CA LEU A 62 -10.69 5.24 2.31
C LEU A 62 -10.71 4.50 0.97
N SER A 63 -11.70 4.80 0.13
CA SER A 63 -11.80 4.23 -1.22
C SER A 63 -10.72 4.79 -2.14
N THR A 64 -10.02 3.90 -2.83
CA THR A 64 -8.99 4.24 -3.83
C THR A 64 -9.50 4.14 -5.27
N THR A 65 -10.76 3.79 -5.49
CA THR A 65 -11.34 3.61 -6.83
C THR A 65 -11.15 4.83 -7.72
N ALA A 66 -11.40 6.05 -7.20
CA ALA A 66 -11.25 7.28 -7.97
C ALA A 66 -9.77 7.58 -8.30
N ILE A 67 -8.83 7.19 -7.44
CA ILE A 67 -7.40 7.31 -7.68
C ILE A 67 -6.97 6.38 -8.82
N VAL A 68 -7.41 5.12 -8.79
CA VAL A 68 -7.14 4.14 -9.86
C VAL A 68 -7.70 4.64 -11.20
N GLN A 69 -8.94 5.15 -11.18
CA GLN A 69 -9.60 5.69 -12.36
C GLN A 69 -8.86 6.90 -12.94
N ASP A 70 -8.49 7.88 -12.11
CA ASP A 70 -7.74 9.05 -12.55
C ASP A 70 -6.36 8.65 -13.11
N ALA A 71 -5.64 7.79 -12.41
CA ALA A 71 -4.32 7.37 -12.83
C ALA A 71 -4.33 6.67 -14.20
N LEU A 72 -5.25 5.73 -14.41
CA LEU A 72 -5.39 5.03 -15.69
C LEU A 72 -5.85 5.99 -16.81
N ALA A 73 -6.78 6.92 -16.51
CA ALA A 73 -7.25 7.92 -17.47
C ALA A 73 -6.14 8.88 -17.91
N ASN A 74 -5.16 9.15 -17.05
CA ASN A 74 -3.99 9.98 -17.33
C ASN A 74 -2.78 9.17 -17.86
N GLY A 75 -2.97 7.90 -18.24
CA GLY A 75 -1.93 7.07 -18.86
C GLY A 75 -0.82 6.63 -17.93
N LYS A 76 -1.07 6.62 -16.61
CA LYS A 76 -0.11 6.11 -15.63
C LYS A 76 -0.17 4.56 -15.57
N GLU A 77 0.96 3.95 -15.35
CA GLU A 77 1.03 2.53 -14.99
C GLU A 77 0.61 2.35 -13.52
N VAL A 78 -0.49 1.65 -13.29
CA VAL A 78 -1.04 1.40 -11.95
C VAL A 78 -0.69 -0.01 -11.51
N PHE A 79 0.01 -0.14 -10.39
CA PHE A 79 0.39 -1.41 -9.79
C PHE A 79 -0.44 -1.64 -8.52
N VAL A 80 -1.03 -2.82 -8.41
CA VAL A 80 -1.86 -3.20 -7.26
C VAL A 80 -1.22 -4.35 -6.47
N PRO A 81 -1.42 -4.41 -5.15
CA PRO A 81 -0.86 -5.48 -4.33
C PRO A 81 -1.47 -6.83 -4.68
N TYR A 82 -0.63 -7.84 -4.77
CA TYR A 82 -1.02 -9.24 -4.87
C TYR A 82 -0.27 -10.07 -3.84
N ILE A 83 -1.02 -10.75 -2.98
CA ILE A 83 -0.46 -11.56 -1.90
C ILE A 83 -0.47 -13.03 -2.32
N HIS A 84 0.68 -13.68 -2.26
CA HIS A 84 0.83 -15.09 -2.60
C HIS A 84 1.77 -15.80 -1.61
N ASN A 85 1.77 -17.13 -1.65
CA ASN A 85 2.67 -17.93 -0.83
C ASN A 85 3.92 -18.29 -1.64
N LEU A 86 5.09 -18.12 -1.04
CA LEU A 86 6.32 -18.71 -1.56
C LEU A 86 6.28 -20.23 -1.31
N GLU A 87 6.36 -21.01 -2.38
CA GLU A 87 6.52 -22.46 -2.31
C GLU A 87 8.03 -22.78 -2.23
N LEU A 88 8.60 -22.65 -1.05
CA LEU A 88 9.97 -23.13 -0.78
C LEU A 88 9.87 -24.51 -0.17
N SER A 89 10.48 -25.50 -0.82
CA SER A 89 10.36 -26.94 -0.53
C SER A 89 10.81 -27.38 0.88
N SER A 90 11.34 -26.49 1.71
CA SER A 90 11.89 -26.82 3.04
C SER A 90 11.56 -25.81 4.15
N GLN A 91 10.72 -24.80 3.89
CA GLN A 91 10.38 -23.77 4.89
C GLN A 91 8.87 -23.63 5.09
N PRO A 92 8.40 -23.16 6.27
CA PRO A 92 6.98 -22.87 6.47
C PRO A 92 6.49 -21.87 5.40
N LYS A 93 5.27 -22.08 4.92
CA LYS A 93 4.62 -21.22 3.90
C LYS A 93 4.70 -19.76 4.32
N THR A 94 5.53 -18.98 3.64
CA THR A 94 5.68 -17.54 3.86
C THR A 94 4.85 -16.80 2.82
N SER A 95 3.91 -15.99 3.27
CA SER A 95 3.14 -15.13 2.36
C SER A 95 3.94 -13.86 2.08
N VAL A 96 4.07 -13.51 0.82
CA VAL A 96 4.70 -12.27 0.34
C VAL A 96 3.73 -11.46 -0.50
N MET A 97 4.05 -10.18 -0.68
CA MET A 97 3.29 -9.26 -1.49
C MET A 97 4.16 -8.77 -2.65
N ASP A 98 3.62 -8.86 -3.85
CA ASP A 98 4.15 -8.18 -5.05
C ASP A 98 3.19 -7.09 -5.51
N MET A 99 3.70 -6.15 -6.31
CA MET A 99 2.91 -5.11 -6.98
C MET A 99 2.85 -5.43 -8.47
N LEU A 100 1.65 -5.74 -8.97
CA LEU A 100 1.40 -6.18 -10.33
C LEU A 100 0.59 -5.15 -11.09
N LEU A 101 0.88 -4.98 -12.39
CA LEU A 101 0.23 -4.03 -13.27
C LEU A 101 -1.26 -4.34 -13.42
N LEU A 102 -2.08 -3.32 -13.18
CA LEU A 102 -3.50 -3.28 -13.51
C LEU A 102 -3.65 -2.58 -14.87
N GLU A 103 -4.17 -3.29 -15.87
CA GLU A 103 -4.09 -2.84 -17.26
C GLU A 103 -5.19 -1.83 -17.64
N SER A 104 -6.37 -1.94 -17.00
CA SER A 104 -7.51 -1.07 -17.36
C SER A 104 -8.56 -0.96 -16.26
N MET A 105 -9.47 0.00 -16.41
CA MET A 105 -10.66 0.08 -15.56
C MET A 105 -11.64 -1.09 -15.76
N ASP A 106 -11.66 -1.70 -16.92
CA ASP A 106 -12.52 -2.87 -17.16
C ASP A 106 -11.95 -4.08 -16.42
N GLU A 107 -10.64 -4.25 -16.41
CA GLU A 107 -10.00 -5.23 -15.54
C GLU A 107 -10.30 -4.93 -14.05
N PHE A 108 -10.12 -3.69 -13.59
CA PHE A 108 -10.44 -3.31 -12.22
C PHE A 108 -11.87 -3.69 -11.82
N ARG A 109 -12.86 -3.43 -12.69
CA ARG A 109 -14.27 -3.77 -12.44
C ARG A 109 -14.54 -5.27 -12.45
N SER A 110 -13.70 -6.05 -13.11
CA SER A 110 -13.80 -7.51 -13.16
C SER A 110 -13.13 -8.23 -12.00
N LEU A 111 -12.41 -7.50 -11.13
CA LEU A 111 -11.74 -8.09 -9.97
C LEU A 111 -12.77 -8.66 -8.99
N GLU A 112 -12.59 -9.91 -8.62
CA GLU A 112 -13.39 -10.54 -7.58
C GLU A 112 -12.84 -10.17 -6.19
N PRO A 113 -13.73 -9.93 -5.20
CA PRO A 113 -13.29 -9.66 -3.85
C PRO A 113 -12.71 -10.92 -3.20
N ASP A 114 -11.61 -10.75 -2.48
CA ASP A 114 -11.06 -11.80 -1.62
C ASP A 114 -11.90 -11.98 -0.34
N LYS A 115 -11.43 -12.83 0.57
CA LYS A 115 -12.12 -13.11 1.85
C LYS A 115 -12.28 -11.90 2.79
N TRP A 116 -11.59 -10.80 2.52
CA TRP A 116 -11.72 -9.53 3.24
C TRP A 116 -12.53 -8.48 2.47
N GLY A 117 -13.07 -8.86 1.30
CA GLY A 117 -13.79 -7.93 0.43
C GLY A 117 -12.88 -7.00 -0.39
N ILE A 118 -11.59 -7.30 -0.48
CA ILE A 118 -10.63 -6.53 -1.26
C ILE A 118 -10.62 -7.06 -2.69
N PRO A 119 -10.89 -6.22 -3.73
CA PRO A 119 -10.74 -6.64 -5.12
C PRO A 119 -9.34 -7.22 -5.37
N SER A 120 -9.24 -8.38 -5.99
CA SER A 120 -7.96 -9.08 -6.14
C SER A 120 -7.78 -9.63 -7.54
N LEU A 121 -6.54 -9.61 -8.05
CA LEU A 121 -6.18 -10.24 -9.32
C LEU A 121 -6.39 -11.75 -9.25
N SER A 122 -6.86 -12.35 -10.33
CA SER A 122 -7.05 -13.79 -10.39
C SER A 122 -5.70 -14.53 -10.46
N ARG A 123 -5.62 -15.71 -9.84
CA ARG A 123 -4.40 -16.54 -9.88
C ARG A 123 -3.97 -16.88 -11.31
N ALA A 124 -4.90 -16.99 -12.23
CA ALA A 124 -4.60 -17.29 -13.62
C ALA A 124 -3.95 -16.14 -14.37
N SER A 125 -4.32 -14.88 -14.04
CA SER A 125 -3.80 -13.71 -14.73
C SER A 125 -2.41 -13.27 -14.26
N VAL A 126 -2.05 -13.54 -13.00
CA VAL A 126 -0.85 -12.96 -12.36
C VAL A 126 0.47 -13.41 -12.98
N LEU A 127 0.54 -14.63 -13.56
CA LEU A 127 1.79 -15.18 -14.12
C LEU A 127 2.35 -14.36 -15.30
N ASN A 128 1.49 -13.69 -16.05
CA ASN A 128 1.88 -12.91 -17.23
C ASN A 128 1.89 -11.41 -16.99
N LYS A 129 1.46 -10.96 -15.80
CA LYS A 129 1.41 -9.54 -15.48
C LYS A 129 2.80 -8.96 -15.22
N THR A 130 3.02 -7.77 -15.74
CA THR A 130 4.22 -6.99 -15.41
C THR A 130 4.22 -6.70 -13.92
N ASN A 131 5.35 -6.87 -13.26
CA ASN A 131 5.50 -6.45 -11.88
C ASN A 131 6.41 -5.22 -11.76
N CYS A 132 6.38 -4.55 -10.62
CA CYS A 132 7.11 -3.32 -10.41
C CYS A 132 8.64 -3.50 -10.36
N PHE A 133 9.14 -4.74 -10.30
CA PHE A 133 10.57 -5.07 -10.31
C PHE A 133 11.15 -5.25 -11.74
N GLY A 134 10.35 -4.97 -12.77
CA GLY A 134 10.78 -5.04 -14.18
C GLY A 134 10.61 -6.40 -14.84
N GLY A 135 10.09 -7.39 -14.12
CA GLY A 135 9.80 -8.72 -14.64
C GLY A 135 8.31 -9.00 -14.84
N LYS A 136 7.97 -10.26 -15.04
CA LYS A 136 6.59 -10.76 -15.11
C LYS A 136 6.30 -11.74 -13.97
N GLY A 137 5.03 -11.80 -13.57
CA GLY A 137 4.56 -12.72 -12.55
C GLY A 137 4.95 -12.30 -11.13
N VAL A 138 4.95 -13.28 -10.23
CA VAL A 138 5.19 -13.12 -8.80
C VAL A 138 6.58 -13.62 -8.41
N SER A 139 7.10 -13.12 -7.28
CA SER A 139 8.39 -13.56 -6.73
C SER A 139 8.36 -15.04 -6.24
N PRO A 140 9.48 -15.78 -6.28
CA PRO A 140 10.76 -15.42 -6.90
C PRO A 140 10.64 -15.44 -8.43
N GLN A 141 11.28 -14.45 -9.07
CA GLN A 141 11.33 -14.42 -10.52
C GLN A 141 12.59 -15.13 -11.02
N PRO A 142 12.56 -15.74 -12.20
CA PRO A 142 13.77 -16.22 -12.86
C PRO A 142 14.75 -15.05 -13.04
N GLU A 143 16.05 -15.30 -12.85
CA GLU A 143 17.14 -14.31 -12.91
C GLU A 143 17.16 -13.50 -14.24
N ASP A 144 16.70 -14.11 -15.35
CA ASP A 144 16.64 -13.49 -16.68
C ASP A 144 15.36 -12.67 -16.96
N SER A 145 14.47 -12.48 -15.98
CA SER A 145 13.14 -11.91 -16.23
C SER A 145 13.07 -10.38 -16.13
N THR A 146 14.16 -9.69 -15.80
CA THR A 146 14.17 -8.21 -15.66
C THR A 146 14.41 -7.54 -17.02
N GLN A 147 13.41 -7.57 -17.91
CA GLN A 147 13.48 -6.92 -19.24
C GLN A 147 12.77 -5.57 -19.31
N GLY A 148 12.14 -5.15 -18.23
CA GLY A 148 11.34 -3.93 -18.17
C GLY A 148 11.86 -2.90 -17.15
N PRO A 149 11.24 -1.71 -17.13
CA PRO A 149 11.60 -0.67 -16.18
C PRO A 149 11.33 -1.13 -14.74
N TYR A 150 12.34 -0.94 -13.88
CA TYR A 150 12.26 -1.19 -12.45
C TYR A 150 11.76 0.04 -11.71
N GLY A 151 10.90 -0.17 -10.73
CA GLY A 151 10.57 0.83 -9.74
C GLY A 151 9.18 1.44 -9.88
N LEU A 152 8.82 2.18 -8.85
CA LEU A 152 7.62 2.98 -8.72
C LEU A 152 8.03 4.41 -8.33
N ASP A 153 7.27 5.41 -8.79
CA ASP A 153 7.50 6.81 -8.41
C ASP A 153 6.83 7.13 -7.08
N LEU A 154 5.65 6.54 -6.84
CA LEU A 154 4.82 6.77 -5.68
C LEU A 154 4.07 5.50 -5.28
N ILE A 155 3.89 5.30 -3.97
CA ILE A 155 3.03 4.23 -3.43
C ILE A 155 1.99 4.85 -2.50
N VAL A 156 0.72 4.63 -2.81
CA VAL A 156 -0.40 4.92 -1.92
C VAL A 156 -0.55 3.76 -0.94
N MET A 157 -0.40 4.03 0.36
CA MET A 157 -0.31 3.01 1.40
C MET A 157 -1.52 3.01 2.33
N PRO A 158 -2.08 1.83 2.67
CA PRO A 158 -3.13 1.71 3.67
C PRO A 158 -2.56 1.63 5.09
N GLY A 159 -3.41 1.83 6.08
CA GLY A 159 -3.09 1.58 7.48
C GLY A 159 -4.34 1.54 8.35
N MET A 160 -4.24 0.94 9.53
CA MET A 160 -5.29 0.98 10.55
C MET A 160 -5.21 2.24 11.42
N ALA A 161 -3.99 2.76 11.62
CA ALA A 161 -3.75 4.01 12.34
C ALA A 161 -2.47 4.68 11.85
N PHE A 162 -2.41 5.99 12.08
CA PHE A 162 -1.26 6.84 11.79
C PHE A 162 -1.03 7.81 12.96
N ASP A 163 0.20 8.27 13.14
CA ASP A 163 0.53 9.30 14.09
C ASP A 163 1.30 10.46 13.44
N GLU A 164 1.44 11.57 14.13
CA GLU A 164 2.15 12.76 13.64
C GLU A 164 3.65 12.52 13.41
N GLY A 165 4.21 11.41 13.91
CA GLY A 165 5.57 10.96 13.62
C GLY A 165 5.67 10.13 12.34
N PHE A 166 4.63 10.14 11.48
CA PHE A 166 4.56 9.41 10.21
C PHE A 166 4.66 7.89 10.35
N ARG A 167 4.38 7.36 11.56
CA ARG A 167 4.33 5.93 11.81
C ARG A 167 2.99 5.38 11.35
N ARG A 168 3.02 4.17 10.84
CA ARG A 168 1.85 3.48 10.31
C ARG A 168 1.63 2.16 11.05
N LEU A 169 0.42 1.93 11.55
CA LEU A 169 -0.02 0.65 12.05
C LEU A 169 -0.73 -0.13 10.93
N GLY A 170 -0.10 -1.16 10.41
CA GLY A 170 -0.75 -2.07 9.46
C GLY A 170 -1.58 -3.15 10.14
N HIS A 171 -2.24 -4.00 9.34
CA HIS A 171 -3.10 -5.11 9.80
C HIS A 171 -2.35 -6.28 10.50
N GLY A 172 -1.03 -6.20 10.63
CA GLY A 172 -0.21 -7.13 11.42
C GLY A 172 0.50 -8.22 10.64
N LYS A 173 0.42 -8.21 9.32
CA LYS A 173 1.13 -9.15 8.43
C LYS A 173 2.47 -8.62 7.92
N GLY A 174 2.74 -7.31 8.03
CA GLY A 174 3.98 -6.67 7.60
C GLY A 174 4.21 -6.65 6.10
N TYR A 175 3.18 -6.88 5.27
CA TYR A 175 3.34 -7.01 3.82
C TYR A 175 4.04 -5.82 3.17
N TYR A 176 3.63 -4.59 3.51
CA TYR A 176 4.24 -3.38 2.95
C TYR A 176 5.68 -3.18 3.46
N ASP A 177 5.94 -3.42 4.74
CA ASP A 177 7.28 -3.26 5.32
C ASP A 177 8.27 -4.27 4.72
N HIS A 178 7.85 -5.53 4.54
CA HIS A 178 8.64 -6.54 3.85
C HIS A 178 8.82 -6.22 2.36
N PHE A 179 7.76 -5.74 1.68
CA PHE A 179 7.85 -5.33 0.28
C PHE A 179 8.86 -4.19 0.11
N LEU A 180 8.75 -3.12 0.91
CA LEU A 180 9.64 -1.97 0.84
C LEU A 180 11.09 -2.34 1.19
N THR A 181 11.30 -3.22 2.17
CA THR A 181 12.63 -3.73 2.51
C THR A 181 13.24 -4.54 1.37
N ARG A 182 12.45 -5.34 0.66
CA ARG A 182 12.89 -6.05 -0.54
C ARG A 182 13.15 -5.07 -1.69
N TYR A 183 12.24 -4.13 -1.90
CA TYR A 183 12.33 -3.10 -2.93
C TYR A 183 13.60 -2.25 -2.79
N SER A 184 13.96 -1.85 -1.56
CA SER A 184 15.13 -1.01 -1.28
C SER A 184 16.47 -1.67 -1.59
N LYS A 185 16.51 -3.00 -1.67
CA LYS A 185 17.74 -3.74 -2.04
C LYS A 185 18.05 -3.66 -3.52
N GLY A 186 17.02 -3.41 -4.35
CA GLY A 186 17.17 -3.39 -5.82
C GLY A 186 17.42 -4.75 -6.44
N PRO A 187 17.57 -4.80 -7.77
CA PRO A 187 18.00 -5.98 -8.49
C PRO A 187 19.47 -6.29 -8.15
N GLU A 188 19.81 -7.57 -7.99
CA GLU A 188 21.19 -8.01 -7.71
C GLU A 188 22.20 -7.61 -8.81
N SER A 189 21.69 -7.38 -10.02
CA SER A 189 22.48 -6.97 -11.19
C SER A 189 22.87 -5.49 -11.22
N THR A 190 22.34 -4.64 -10.33
CA THR A 190 22.61 -3.19 -10.33
C THR A 190 23.51 -2.79 -9.17
N THR A 191 24.55 -2.00 -9.47
CA THR A 191 25.47 -1.42 -8.48
C THR A 191 24.91 -0.19 -7.77
N THR A 192 23.81 0.38 -8.26
CA THR A 192 23.13 1.55 -7.70
C THR A 192 21.85 1.16 -6.97
N ALA A 193 21.70 1.63 -5.73
CA ALA A 193 20.47 1.45 -4.99
C ALA A 193 19.28 2.06 -5.76
N PRO A 194 18.12 1.39 -5.82
CA PRO A 194 16.96 1.92 -6.51
C PRO A 194 16.46 3.20 -5.83
N LYS A 195 15.93 4.12 -6.64
CA LYS A 195 15.21 5.28 -6.11
C LYS A 195 13.98 4.77 -5.33
N LEU A 196 13.88 5.14 -4.07
CA LEU A 196 12.71 4.82 -3.27
C LEU A 196 11.50 5.65 -3.74
N PRO A 197 10.31 5.05 -3.82
CA PRO A 197 9.08 5.76 -4.15
C PRO A 197 8.70 6.75 -3.04
N LEU A 198 7.92 7.75 -3.37
CA LEU A 198 7.24 8.57 -2.37
C LEU A 198 6.15 7.74 -1.70
N LEU A 199 6.18 7.63 -0.38
CA LEU A 199 5.20 6.86 0.40
C LEU A 199 4.09 7.79 0.89
N VAL A 200 2.92 7.72 0.26
CA VAL A 200 1.76 8.54 0.61
C VAL A 200 0.72 7.67 1.31
N ALA A 201 0.39 8.01 2.55
CA ALA A 201 -0.70 7.35 3.26
C ALA A 201 -1.99 8.15 3.12
N LEU A 202 -3.11 7.44 2.95
CA LEU A 202 -4.44 8.00 3.03
C LEU A 202 -5.10 7.51 4.32
N ALA A 203 -5.66 8.43 5.08
CA ALA A 203 -6.26 8.14 6.38
C ALA A 203 -7.63 8.77 6.54
N LEU A 204 -8.58 8.00 7.07
CA LEU A 204 -9.75 8.58 7.72
C LEU A 204 -9.28 9.42 8.92
N LYS A 205 -9.96 10.50 9.26
CA LYS A 205 -9.61 11.33 10.43
C LYS A 205 -9.57 10.51 11.72
N GLU A 206 -10.40 9.46 11.81
CA GLU A 206 -10.49 8.53 12.92
C GLU A 206 -9.28 7.57 13.01
N GLN A 207 -8.48 7.46 11.94
CA GLN A 207 -7.26 6.67 11.92
C GLN A 207 -6.03 7.45 12.41
N VAL A 208 -6.15 8.76 12.59
CA VAL A 208 -5.05 9.58 13.11
C VAL A 208 -5.13 9.62 14.63
N LEU A 209 -4.08 9.15 15.29
CA LEU A 209 -4.00 9.14 16.75
C LEU A 209 -3.89 10.55 17.32
N ALA A 210 -4.28 10.73 18.58
CA ALA A 210 -4.07 11.99 19.28
C ALA A 210 -2.57 12.36 19.34
N PRO A 211 -2.19 13.64 19.36
CA PRO A 211 -0.79 14.07 19.34
C PRO A 211 0.08 13.49 20.48
N THR A 212 -0.55 13.12 21.60
CA THR A 212 0.12 12.49 22.74
C THR A 212 0.33 10.99 22.58
N GLU A 213 -0.31 10.36 21.60
CA GLU A 213 -0.21 8.92 21.35
C GLU A 213 0.79 8.65 20.22
N LYS A 214 1.54 7.57 20.37
CA LYS A 214 2.53 7.15 19.36
C LYS A 214 2.34 5.68 19.02
N ILE A 215 2.41 5.36 17.73
CA ILE A 215 2.41 3.97 17.28
C ILE A 215 3.74 3.33 17.69
N PRO A 216 3.71 2.21 18.40
CA PRO A 216 4.93 1.46 18.70
C PRO A 216 5.53 0.92 17.40
N VAL A 217 6.82 1.17 17.16
CA VAL A 217 7.54 0.73 15.94
C VAL A 217 8.74 -0.14 16.27
N ALA A 218 9.12 -1.00 15.35
CA ALA A 218 10.36 -1.75 15.32
C ALA A 218 11.25 -1.21 14.19
N ASP A 219 12.51 -1.61 14.16
CA ASP A 219 13.51 -1.11 13.20
C ASP A 219 13.17 -1.41 11.73
N HIS A 220 12.29 -2.38 11.49
CA HIS A 220 11.85 -2.77 10.14
C HIS A 220 10.55 -2.09 9.70
N ASP A 221 9.90 -1.29 10.54
CA ASP A 221 8.68 -0.54 10.17
C ASP A 221 9.06 0.70 9.36
N TRP A 222 8.45 0.86 8.19
CA TRP A 222 8.68 2.00 7.30
C TRP A 222 7.75 3.16 7.66
N LEU A 223 8.33 4.36 7.77
CA LEU A 223 7.56 5.60 7.91
C LEU A 223 6.99 6.02 6.56
N VAL A 224 5.83 6.69 6.58
CA VAL A 224 5.31 7.35 5.37
C VAL A 224 5.93 8.74 5.20
N ASP A 225 5.95 9.25 3.98
CA ASP A 225 6.50 10.58 3.67
C ASP A 225 5.42 11.65 3.72
N VAL A 226 4.21 11.28 3.30
CA VAL A 226 3.05 12.17 3.29
C VAL A 226 1.87 11.43 3.92
N LEU A 227 1.14 12.11 4.79
CA LEU A 227 -0.11 11.63 5.37
C LEU A 227 -1.23 12.58 4.98
N MET A 228 -2.15 12.12 4.14
CA MET A 228 -3.33 12.85 3.71
C MET A 228 -4.55 12.34 4.48
N VAL A 229 -5.26 13.24 5.12
CA VAL A 229 -6.36 12.90 6.01
C VAL A 229 -7.69 13.35 5.39
N GLY A 230 -8.73 12.57 5.58
CA GLY A 230 -10.07 12.85 5.05
C GLY A 230 -10.77 14.09 5.66
N ASP A 231 -10.11 14.85 6.50
CA ASP A 231 -10.53 16.15 7.05
C ASP A 231 -9.73 17.34 6.52
N ASP A 232 -9.08 17.16 5.36
CA ASP A 232 -8.28 18.15 4.64
C ASP A 232 -6.88 18.44 5.21
N ARG A 233 -6.44 17.74 6.25
CA ARG A 233 -5.04 17.83 6.72
C ARG A 233 -4.12 17.08 5.76
N CYS A 234 -3.00 17.73 5.43
CA CYS A 234 -1.90 17.13 4.70
C CYS A 234 -0.60 17.36 5.47
N LEU A 235 -0.02 16.29 6.00
CA LEU A 235 1.22 16.33 6.76
C LEU A 235 2.36 15.79 5.88
N VAL A 236 3.47 16.54 5.80
CA VAL A 236 4.63 16.15 4.99
C VAL A 236 5.84 15.99 5.90
N ARG A 237 6.48 14.84 5.82
CA ARG A 237 7.68 14.53 6.59
C ARG A 237 8.87 15.31 6.02
N GLN A 238 9.55 16.08 6.84
CA GLN A 238 10.85 16.64 6.48
C GLN A 238 11.87 15.47 6.43
N ARG A 239 12.46 15.26 5.26
CA ARG A 239 13.53 14.26 5.05
C ARG A 239 14.89 14.82 5.46
#